data_ee09c898c263ff91651f8dfa2be2d9cb
#
_entry.id   ee09c898c263ff91651f8dfa2be2d9cb
#
_cell.length_a   1.000
_cell.length_b   1.000
_cell.length_c   1.000
_cell.angle_alpha   90.00
_cell.angle_beta   90.00
_cell.angle_gamma   90.00
#
_symmetry.space_group_name_H-M   'P 1'
#
loop_
_entity.id
_entity.type
_entity.pdbx_description
1 polymer ?
#
loop_
_entity_poly.entity_id
_entity_poly.type
_entity_poly.pdbx_seq_one_letter_code
_entity_poly.pdbx_strand_id
1 'polypeptide(L)'
;MMNIKKLISASMVAVALSGCQRGAVKPNVLFILVDDMQADAIAALGNRDTYTPNIDRLINEGMAFTRAYTNGALCGALSMPSRAMLLTGRGVFEVQSDGMKIPASQITLPEHLKNNGYRTFATGKWHSDHASFARSFTEGDNIFFGGMHPYEENGHCAPRLHHFDPTGKYDEPPFVGQNFSSKVYADAAINFLKTTEHNNQPFMAFVSFTSPHDPRNILPDYGKKYCPAELSVPDNFLPEHPFDNGELNIRDEQLLPVPRTPEQLKKELSLY
;
A
#
# COMPACT_ATOMS: atom_id res chain seq x y z
N MET A 1 -38.11 48.54 -33.50
CA MET A 1 -37.64 47.41 -34.33
C MET A 1 -36.29 46.94 -33.76
N MET A 2 -36.28 45.84 -33.06
CA MET A 2 -35.08 45.26 -32.49
C MET A 2 -34.25 44.57 -33.60
N ASN A 3 -32.97 44.88 -33.70
CA ASN A 3 -32.14 44.56 -34.84
C ASN A 3 -31.82 43.06 -34.88
N ILE A 4 -32.41 42.32 -35.80
CA ILE A 4 -32.32 40.84 -35.97
C ILE A 4 -30.86 40.37 -36.03
N LYS A 5 -29.92 41.18 -36.55
CA LYS A 5 -28.49 40.85 -36.58
C LYS A 5 -27.87 40.71 -35.17
N LYS A 6 -28.35 41.46 -34.17
CA LYS A 6 -27.89 41.34 -32.77
C LYS A 6 -28.44 40.12 -32.06
N LEU A 7 -29.62 39.66 -32.42
CA LEU A 7 -30.19 38.39 -31.85
C LEU A 7 -29.44 37.16 -32.37
N ILE A 8 -29.04 37.15 -33.66
CA ILE A 8 -28.35 36.01 -34.26
C ILE A 8 -26.94 35.92 -33.69
N SER A 9 -26.24 37.05 -33.46
CA SER A 9 -24.91 37.04 -32.81
C SER A 9 -24.94 36.57 -31.35
N ALA A 10 -25.97 36.93 -30.58
CA ALA A 10 -26.14 36.48 -29.19
C ALA A 10 -26.48 34.97 -29.10
N SER A 11 -27.28 34.44 -30.03
CA SER A 11 -27.60 33.02 -30.08
C SER A 11 -26.42 32.15 -30.50
N MET A 12 -25.55 32.59 -31.42
CA MET A 12 -24.34 31.85 -31.80
C MET A 12 -23.29 31.81 -30.69
N VAL A 13 -23.15 32.88 -29.90
CA VAL A 13 -22.25 32.89 -28.74
C VAL A 13 -22.76 31.97 -27.63
N ALA A 14 -24.04 31.90 -27.38
CA ALA A 14 -24.63 31.00 -26.40
C ALA A 14 -24.46 29.51 -26.78
N VAL A 15 -24.57 29.16 -28.07
CA VAL A 15 -24.34 27.79 -28.56
C VAL A 15 -22.85 27.40 -28.50
N ALA A 16 -21.93 28.32 -28.74
CA ALA A 16 -20.49 28.04 -28.65
C ALA A 16 -20.00 27.80 -27.20
N LEU A 17 -20.64 28.41 -26.21
CA LEU A 17 -20.33 28.20 -24.79
C LEU A 17 -20.94 26.92 -24.22
N SER A 18 -21.96 26.35 -24.85
CA SER A 18 -22.58 25.07 -24.43
C SER A 18 -21.80 23.83 -24.92
N GLY A 19 -20.83 23.98 -25.80
CA GLY A 19 -20.12 22.88 -26.47
C GLY A 19 -18.89 22.33 -25.74
N CYS A 20 -18.45 22.91 -24.63
CA CYS A 20 -17.17 22.55 -23.99
C CYS A 20 -17.28 21.98 -22.56
N GLN A 21 -18.44 21.52 -22.13
CA GLN A 21 -18.54 20.67 -20.93
C GLN A 21 -18.60 19.19 -21.31
N ARG A 22 -17.56 18.68 -21.96
CA ARG A 22 -17.22 17.28 -21.74
C ARG A 22 -16.78 17.20 -20.28
N GLY A 23 -17.63 16.69 -19.40
CA GLY A 23 -17.26 16.41 -18.02
C GLY A 23 -15.91 15.69 -18.03
N ALA A 24 -14.95 16.20 -17.27
CA ALA A 24 -13.63 15.59 -17.19
C ALA A 24 -13.81 14.10 -16.86
N VAL A 25 -13.24 13.22 -17.71
CA VAL A 25 -13.31 11.78 -17.47
C VAL A 25 -12.55 11.52 -16.17
N LYS A 26 -13.24 10.99 -15.19
CA LYS A 26 -12.62 10.62 -13.91
C LYS A 26 -11.69 9.42 -14.13
N PRO A 27 -10.39 9.52 -13.80
CA PRO A 27 -9.46 8.42 -14.01
C PRO A 27 -9.72 7.30 -13.00
N ASN A 28 -9.43 6.06 -13.39
CA ASN A 28 -9.30 4.97 -12.45
C ASN A 28 -8.02 5.13 -11.63
N VAL A 29 -8.04 4.71 -10.37
CA VAL A 29 -6.91 4.78 -9.46
C VAL A 29 -6.58 3.37 -8.97
N LEU A 30 -5.39 2.88 -9.29
CA LEU A 30 -4.82 1.68 -8.69
C LEU A 30 -3.69 2.10 -7.75
N PHE A 31 -3.90 1.95 -6.45
CA PHE A 31 -2.92 2.26 -5.43
C PHE A 31 -2.31 0.96 -4.91
N ILE A 32 -1.01 0.77 -5.14
CA ILE A 32 -0.26 -0.40 -4.66
C ILE A 32 0.67 0.06 -3.55
N LEU A 33 0.56 -0.56 -2.38
CA LEU A 33 1.40 -0.31 -1.23
C LEU A 33 2.13 -1.60 -0.86
N VAL A 34 3.44 -1.52 -0.70
CA VAL A 34 4.31 -2.63 -0.28
C VAL A 34 4.83 -2.31 1.11
N ASP A 35 4.66 -3.23 2.06
CA ASP A 35 5.01 -3.02 3.46
C ASP A 35 6.48 -3.32 3.72
N ASP A 36 7.17 -2.37 4.36
CA ASP A 36 8.59 -2.50 4.77
C ASP A 36 9.57 -2.73 3.60
N MET A 37 9.23 -2.23 2.41
CA MET A 37 10.13 -2.33 1.26
C MET A 37 11.17 -1.22 1.31
N GLN A 38 12.45 -1.61 1.32
CA GLN A 38 13.58 -0.68 1.27
C GLN A 38 13.62 0.08 -0.05
N ALA A 39 14.02 1.36 0.00
CA ALA A 39 14.08 2.21 -1.19
C ALA A 39 15.09 1.70 -2.23
N ASP A 40 16.15 1.04 -1.77
CA ASP A 40 17.20 0.46 -2.61
C ASP A 40 16.94 -0.99 -3.04
N ALA A 41 15.77 -1.57 -2.71
CA ALA A 41 15.42 -2.94 -3.12
C ALA A 41 14.96 -3.05 -4.59
N ILE A 42 15.05 -1.98 -5.38
CA ILE A 42 14.53 -1.92 -6.76
C ILE A 42 15.69 -1.85 -7.75
N ALA A 43 15.72 -2.78 -8.72
CA ALA A 43 16.81 -2.86 -9.69
C ALA A 43 16.94 -1.61 -10.57
N ALA A 44 15.84 -1.05 -11.06
CA ALA A 44 15.85 0.19 -11.86
C ALA A 44 16.37 1.42 -11.10
N LEU A 45 16.43 1.38 -9.77
CA LEU A 45 17.01 2.44 -8.92
C LEU A 45 18.48 2.19 -8.54
N GLY A 46 19.10 1.15 -9.11
CA GLY A 46 20.54 0.89 -9.01
C GLY A 46 20.94 -0.35 -8.23
N ASN A 47 20.03 -1.10 -7.63
CA ASN A 47 20.35 -2.35 -6.97
C ASN A 47 20.62 -3.45 -8.01
N ARG A 48 21.84 -4.03 -7.97
CA ARG A 48 22.26 -5.07 -8.91
C ARG A 48 21.94 -6.49 -8.43
N ASP A 49 21.62 -6.64 -7.16
CA ASP A 49 21.37 -7.93 -6.51
C ASP A 49 19.87 -8.32 -6.56
N THR A 50 18.99 -7.41 -7.00
CA THR A 50 17.55 -7.62 -7.04
C THR A 50 17.01 -7.82 -8.45
N TYR A 51 15.89 -8.56 -8.56
CA TYR A 51 15.19 -8.78 -9.81
C TYR A 51 13.74 -8.32 -9.70
N THR A 52 13.46 -7.11 -10.18
CA THR A 52 12.17 -6.41 -10.04
C THR A 52 11.55 -5.97 -11.39
N PRO A 53 11.45 -6.84 -12.42
CA PRO A 53 11.19 -6.43 -13.80
C PRO A 53 9.86 -5.68 -13.99
N ASN A 54 8.83 -6.00 -13.22
CA ASN A 54 7.54 -5.33 -13.33
C ASN A 54 7.54 -3.96 -12.65
N ILE A 55 8.24 -3.81 -11.51
CA ILE A 55 8.43 -2.51 -10.85
C ILE A 55 9.34 -1.63 -11.72
N ASP A 56 10.41 -2.20 -12.27
CA ASP A 56 11.33 -1.52 -13.17
C ASP A 56 10.60 -0.94 -14.38
N ARG A 57 9.67 -1.70 -14.96
CA ARG A 57 8.83 -1.21 -16.06
C ARG A 57 7.97 -0.02 -15.63
N LEU A 58 7.32 -0.08 -14.46
CA LEU A 58 6.53 1.05 -13.95
C LEU A 58 7.39 2.30 -13.74
N ILE A 59 8.61 2.15 -13.24
CA ILE A 59 9.56 3.25 -13.07
C ILE A 59 9.97 3.85 -14.42
N ASN A 60 10.27 3.01 -15.39
CA ASN A 60 10.73 3.43 -16.71
C ASN A 60 9.62 4.07 -17.57
N GLU A 61 8.37 3.64 -17.38
CA GLU A 61 7.19 4.17 -18.09
C GLU A 61 6.50 5.33 -17.34
N GLY A 62 6.84 5.54 -16.07
CA GLY A 62 6.19 6.50 -15.19
C GLY A 62 7.13 7.54 -14.61
N MET A 63 6.90 7.89 -13.34
CA MET A 63 7.70 8.84 -12.57
C MET A 63 8.11 8.20 -11.23
N ALA A 64 9.40 8.19 -10.93
CA ALA A 64 9.94 7.75 -9.66
C ALA A 64 10.33 8.94 -8.77
N PHE A 65 9.81 8.99 -7.54
CA PHE A 65 10.18 9.97 -6.53
C PHE A 65 11.30 9.39 -5.67
N THR A 66 12.55 9.69 -6.00
CA THR A 66 13.74 9.15 -5.33
C THR A 66 14.05 9.83 -3.98
N ARG A 67 13.33 10.89 -3.63
CA ARG A 67 13.47 11.64 -2.38
C ARG A 67 12.13 11.80 -1.67
N ALA A 68 11.42 10.68 -1.49
CA ALA A 68 10.24 10.62 -0.65
C ALA A 68 10.64 10.18 0.76
N TYR A 69 10.13 10.86 1.79
CA TYR A 69 10.49 10.62 3.18
C TYR A 69 9.23 10.39 4.01
N THR A 70 9.32 9.51 5.01
CA THR A 70 8.28 9.38 6.02
C THR A 70 8.32 10.58 6.97
N ASN A 71 7.16 10.94 7.49
CA ASN A 71 7.03 12.01 8.51
C ASN A 71 7.34 11.52 9.94
N GLY A 72 7.85 10.29 10.06
CA GLY A 72 8.15 9.65 11.33
C GLY A 72 6.93 9.04 12.03
N ALA A 73 7.10 8.74 13.29
CA ALA A 73 6.07 8.22 14.20
C ALA A 73 6.35 8.71 15.62
N LEU A 74 5.38 8.53 16.50
CA LEU A 74 5.53 8.75 17.95
C LEU A 74 5.79 7.42 18.69
N CYS A 75 5.96 6.34 17.96
CA CYS A 75 6.25 5.00 18.47
C CYS A 75 7.25 4.29 17.55
N GLY A 76 7.81 3.15 17.97
CA GLY A 76 8.80 2.38 17.21
C GLY A 76 8.24 1.67 15.96
N ALA A 77 6.93 1.59 15.78
CA ALA A 77 6.29 0.93 14.64
C ALA A 77 5.79 1.96 13.61
N LEU A 78 6.50 2.11 12.49
CA LEU A 78 6.22 3.17 11.51
C LEU A 78 5.04 2.88 10.58
N SER A 79 4.71 1.61 10.33
CA SER A 79 3.74 1.25 9.26
C SER A 79 2.31 1.73 9.56
N MET A 80 1.88 1.69 10.80
CA MET A 80 0.54 2.11 11.22
C MET A 80 0.33 3.63 11.07
N PRO A 81 1.15 4.52 11.66
CA PRO A 81 1.02 5.97 11.47
C PRO A 81 1.26 6.38 10.01
N SER A 82 2.22 5.76 9.31
CA SER A 82 2.47 6.04 7.91
C SER A 82 1.23 5.81 7.03
N ARG A 83 0.51 4.72 7.25
CA ARG A 83 -0.74 4.41 6.54
C ARG A 83 -1.85 5.41 6.86
N ALA A 84 -2.01 5.79 8.13
CA ALA A 84 -2.99 6.79 8.53
C ALA A 84 -2.67 8.17 7.90
N MET A 85 -1.41 8.60 7.93
CA MET A 85 -0.96 9.84 7.28
C MET A 85 -1.20 9.80 5.76
N LEU A 86 -0.83 8.71 5.11
CA LEU A 86 -1.02 8.52 3.68
C LEU A 86 -2.49 8.59 3.27
N LEU A 87 -3.36 7.91 4.02
CA LEU A 87 -4.79 7.81 3.71
C LEU A 87 -5.56 9.10 4.03
N THR A 88 -5.12 9.89 5.00
CA THR A 88 -5.82 11.11 5.43
C THR A 88 -5.18 12.39 4.92
N GLY A 89 -3.95 12.33 4.40
CA GLY A 89 -3.18 13.52 4.01
C GLY A 89 -2.75 14.39 5.20
N ARG A 90 -2.69 13.83 6.42
CA ARG A 90 -2.35 14.55 7.65
C ARG A 90 -0.94 14.24 8.11
N GLY A 91 -0.36 15.14 8.89
CA GLY A 91 0.95 14.93 9.51
C GLY A 91 0.89 14.04 10.75
N VAL A 92 2.05 13.60 11.24
CA VAL A 92 2.17 12.67 12.39
C VAL A 92 1.50 13.19 13.67
N PHE A 93 1.54 14.48 13.91
CA PHE A 93 0.91 15.11 15.11
C PHE A 93 -0.61 15.27 15.01
N GLU A 94 -1.19 15.03 13.84
CA GLU A 94 -2.63 15.12 13.59
C GLU A 94 -3.31 13.74 13.57
N VAL A 95 -2.57 12.66 13.36
CA VAL A 95 -3.10 11.29 13.41
C VAL A 95 -3.29 10.87 14.87
N GLN A 96 -4.45 10.27 15.17
CA GLN A 96 -4.77 9.85 16.52
C GLN A 96 -4.24 8.47 16.84
N SER A 97 -3.79 8.25 18.07
CA SER A 97 -3.31 6.93 18.56
C SER A 97 -2.32 6.29 17.58
N ASP A 98 -1.39 7.07 17.05
CA ASP A 98 -0.41 6.64 16.04
C ASP A 98 -1.02 5.92 14.81
N GLY A 99 -2.25 6.28 14.45
CA GLY A 99 -2.96 5.67 13.32
C GLY A 99 -3.74 4.40 13.66
N MET A 100 -3.77 3.98 14.93
CA MET A 100 -4.61 2.85 15.38
C MET A 100 -6.10 3.10 15.12
N LYS A 101 -6.51 4.37 15.19
CA LYS A 101 -7.86 4.82 14.83
C LYS A 101 -7.79 5.99 13.88
N ILE A 102 -8.60 5.91 12.82
CA ILE A 102 -8.86 7.06 11.94
C ILE A 102 -10.28 7.55 12.24
N PRO A 103 -10.46 8.64 13.01
CA PRO A 103 -11.78 9.09 13.41
C PRO A 103 -12.59 9.56 12.19
N ALA A 104 -13.92 9.51 12.29
CA ALA A 104 -14.83 9.89 11.19
C ALA A 104 -14.68 11.36 10.74
N SER A 105 -14.13 12.22 11.59
CA SER A 105 -13.78 13.60 11.23
C SER A 105 -12.58 13.72 10.30
N GLN A 106 -11.81 12.63 10.11
CA GLN A 106 -10.68 12.57 9.20
C GLN A 106 -11.05 11.67 8.02
N ILE A 107 -11.54 12.29 6.95
CA ILE A 107 -11.93 11.59 5.71
C ILE A 107 -10.68 10.98 5.08
N THR A 108 -10.76 9.68 4.74
CA THR A 108 -9.70 8.99 4.02
C THR A 108 -9.79 9.24 2.52
N LEU A 109 -8.69 9.10 1.78
CA LEU A 109 -8.69 9.21 0.32
C LEU A 109 -9.74 8.28 -0.35
N PRO A 110 -9.82 6.97 -0.03
CA PRO A 110 -10.86 6.14 -0.63
C PRO A 110 -12.27 6.57 -0.23
N GLU A 111 -12.50 7.02 1.01
CA GLU A 111 -13.79 7.57 1.43
C GLU A 111 -14.16 8.84 0.64
N HIS A 112 -13.20 9.74 0.42
CA HIS A 112 -13.40 10.91 -0.41
C HIS A 112 -13.79 10.54 -1.84
N LEU A 113 -13.09 9.59 -2.46
CA LEU A 113 -13.38 9.10 -3.80
C LEU A 113 -14.75 8.41 -3.87
N LYS A 114 -15.08 7.56 -2.89
CA LYS A 114 -16.39 6.94 -2.72
C LYS A 114 -17.52 7.99 -2.72
N ASN A 115 -17.37 9.04 -1.91
CA ASN A 115 -18.34 10.15 -1.82
C ASN A 115 -18.45 10.95 -3.14
N ASN A 116 -17.47 10.83 -4.02
CA ASN A 116 -17.45 11.42 -5.36
C ASN A 116 -17.81 10.43 -6.48
N GLY A 117 -18.46 9.32 -6.14
CA GLY A 117 -19.04 8.37 -7.10
C GLY A 117 -18.06 7.32 -7.64
N TYR A 118 -16.91 7.13 -7.02
CA TYR A 118 -16.02 6.01 -7.30
C TYR A 118 -16.53 4.73 -6.64
N ARG A 119 -16.33 3.61 -7.31
CA ARG A 119 -16.35 2.28 -6.72
C ARG A 119 -15.00 2.08 -6.03
N THR A 120 -14.98 1.81 -4.72
CA THR A 120 -13.75 1.70 -3.95
C THR A 120 -13.57 0.29 -3.41
N PHE A 121 -12.42 -0.33 -3.69
CA PHE A 121 -12.08 -1.70 -3.34
C PHE A 121 -10.77 -1.73 -2.55
N ALA A 122 -10.65 -2.65 -1.58
CA ALA A 122 -9.40 -2.91 -0.91
C ALA A 122 -9.11 -4.40 -0.69
N THR A 123 -7.82 -4.74 -0.71
CA THR A 123 -7.29 -6.05 -0.32
C THR A 123 -5.94 -5.89 0.37
N GLY A 124 -5.64 -6.80 1.30
CA GLY A 124 -4.39 -6.81 2.05
C GLY A 124 -4.40 -5.99 3.33
N LYS A 125 -3.24 -5.49 3.74
CA LYS A 125 -3.03 -4.87 5.05
C LYS A 125 -3.66 -3.49 5.17
N TRP A 126 -4.51 -3.33 6.19
CA TRP A 126 -5.06 -2.04 6.59
C TRP A 126 -4.28 -1.40 7.74
N HIS A 127 -4.08 -2.14 8.82
CA HIS A 127 -3.34 -1.75 10.02
C HIS A 127 -3.92 -0.52 10.74
N SER A 128 -5.24 -0.43 10.76
CA SER A 128 -6.02 0.54 11.55
C SER A 128 -7.38 -0.06 11.93
N ASP A 129 -8.28 0.73 12.47
CA ASP A 129 -9.57 0.23 12.96
C ASP A 129 -10.53 -0.23 11.85
N HIS A 130 -11.41 -1.16 12.19
CA HIS A 130 -12.40 -1.76 11.30
C HIS A 130 -13.41 -0.73 10.78
N ALA A 131 -13.84 0.22 11.63
CA ALA A 131 -14.84 1.22 11.27
C ALA A 131 -14.31 2.17 10.19
N SER A 132 -13.03 2.56 10.28
CA SER A 132 -12.39 3.38 9.25
C SER A 132 -12.27 2.65 7.92
N PHE A 133 -12.02 1.33 7.94
CA PHE A 133 -12.02 0.51 6.74
C PHE A 133 -13.41 0.45 6.08
N ALA A 134 -14.44 0.06 6.83
CA ALA A 134 -15.79 -0.12 6.31
C ALA A 134 -16.38 1.16 5.70
N ARG A 135 -16.11 2.34 6.30
CA ARG A 135 -16.58 3.60 5.72
C ARG A 135 -15.80 4.03 4.48
N SER A 136 -14.54 3.59 4.36
CA SER A 136 -13.66 3.98 3.24
C SER A 136 -13.98 3.26 1.95
N PHE A 137 -14.44 2.00 2.01
CA PHE A 137 -14.60 1.16 0.83
C PHE A 137 -16.06 0.78 0.57
N THR A 138 -16.38 0.51 -0.70
CA THR A 138 -17.66 -0.08 -1.11
C THR A 138 -17.61 -1.59 -1.06
N GLU A 139 -16.42 -2.15 -1.19
CA GLU A 139 -16.17 -3.59 -1.25
C GLU A 139 -14.70 -3.90 -0.92
N GLY A 140 -14.42 -5.15 -0.64
CA GLY A 140 -13.07 -5.63 -0.38
C GLY A 140 -13.06 -7.14 -0.26
N ASP A 141 -11.87 -7.72 -0.27
CA ASP A 141 -11.68 -9.14 0.01
C ASP A 141 -10.26 -9.39 0.51
N ASN A 142 -10.08 -10.50 1.22
CA ASN A 142 -8.77 -10.89 1.77
C ASN A 142 -8.13 -9.75 2.57
N ILE A 143 -8.85 -9.21 3.55
CA ILE A 143 -8.45 -8.03 4.33
C ILE A 143 -7.65 -8.48 5.55
N PHE A 144 -6.51 -7.82 5.80
CA PHE A 144 -5.67 -8.04 6.95
C PHE A 144 -5.60 -6.79 7.84
N PHE A 145 -6.07 -6.89 9.08
CA PHE A 145 -6.08 -5.77 10.03
C PHE A 145 -4.85 -5.70 10.92
N GLY A 146 -4.07 -6.78 11.03
CA GLY A 146 -2.90 -6.84 11.87
C GLY A 146 -1.67 -6.12 11.33
N GLY A 147 -0.62 -6.04 12.16
CA GLY A 147 0.68 -5.49 11.79
C GLY A 147 1.52 -6.45 10.95
N MET A 148 1.57 -7.71 11.34
CA MET A 148 2.30 -8.78 10.65
C MET A 148 1.57 -10.12 10.84
N HIS A 149 1.78 -11.06 9.90
CA HIS A 149 1.26 -12.42 10.06
C HIS A 149 2.11 -13.18 11.09
N PRO A 150 1.47 -13.94 12.03
CA PRO A 150 2.20 -14.65 13.06
C PRO A 150 3.16 -15.70 12.48
N TYR A 151 4.41 -15.68 12.90
CA TYR A 151 5.43 -16.63 12.45
C TYR A 151 5.07 -18.07 12.83
N GLU A 152 4.58 -18.28 14.06
CA GLU A 152 4.17 -19.58 14.61
C GLU A 152 3.01 -20.21 13.85
N GLU A 153 2.28 -19.42 13.08
CA GLU A 153 1.14 -19.83 12.27
C GLU A 153 1.47 -19.88 10.78
N ASN A 154 2.74 -20.06 10.44
CA ASN A 154 3.25 -20.12 9.06
C ASN A 154 3.23 -18.79 8.29
N GLY A 155 3.08 -17.65 8.98
CA GLY A 155 3.29 -16.31 8.45
C GLY A 155 2.55 -16.03 7.14
N HIS A 156 3.29 -15.56 6.14
CA HIS A 156 2.75 -15.25 4.80
C HIS A 156 2.20 -16.45 4.04
N CYS A 157 2.58 -17.69 4.41
CA CYS A 157 2.09 -18.90 3.75
C CYS A 157 0.69 -19.34 4.24
N ALA A 158 0.23 -18.79 5.36
CA ALA A 158 -1.09 -19.05 5.92
C ALA A 158 -1.73 -17.74 6.47
N PRO A 159 -1.94 -16.73 5.61
CA PRO A 159 -2.39 -15.42 6.05
C PRO A 159 -3.76 -15.49 6.70
N ARG A 160 -3.94 -14.82 7.84
CA ARG A 160 -5.24 -14.66 8.49
C ARG A 160 -5.96 -13.45 7.92
N LEU A 161 -7.14 -13.66 7.36
CA LEU A 161 -7.82 -12.70 6.51
C LEU A 161 -9.30 -12.58 6.87
N HIS A 162 -9.90 -11.46 6.56
CA HIS A 162 -11.33 -11.22 6.67
C HIS A 162 -11.96 -10.97 5.30
N HIS A 163 -13.21 -11.37 5.16
CA HIS A 163 -14.08 -10.88 4.09
C HIS A 163 -14.55 -9.46 4.42
N PHE A 164 -15.00 -8.73 3.42
CA PHE A 164 -15.51 -7.38 3.63
C PHE A 164 -16.82 -7.39 4.44
N ASP A 165 -16.84 -6.65 5.54
CA ASP A 165 -18.03 -6.37 6.33
C ASP A 165 -18.37 -4.88 6.28
N PRO A 166 -19.43 -4.47 5.55
CA PRO A 166 -19.83 -3.07 5.45
C PRO A 166 -20.31 -2.47 6.78
N THR A 167 -20.62 -3.29 7.78
CA THR A 167 -21.02 -2.82 9.12
C THR A 167 -19.81 -2.36 9.95
N GLY A 168 -18.60 -2.80 9.59
CA GLY A 168 -17.36 -2.52 10.30
C GLY A 168 -17.22 -3.21 11.65
N LYS A 169 -18.05 -4.19 11.95
CA LYS A 169 -17.98 -4.95 13.20
C LYS A 169 -16.94 -6.05 13.15
N TYR A 170 -16.91 -6.80 12.05
CA TYR A 170 -16.01 -7.95 11.85
C TYR A 170 -16.13 -8.96 12.99
N ASP A 171 -17.39 -9.34 13.30
CA ASP A 171 -17.70 -10.26 14.39
C ASP A 171 -17.23 -11.71 14.11
N GLU A 172 -17.08 -12.07 12.81
CA GLU A 172 -16.56 -13.36 12.40
C GLU A 172 -15.02 -13.41 12.53
N PRO A 173 -14.48 -14.54 13.03
CA PRO A 173 -13.04 -14.70 13.12
C PRO A 173 -12.38 -14.71 11.74
N PRO A 174 -11.09 -14.36 11.63
CA PRO A 174 -10.38 -14.43 10.37
C PRO A 174 -10.29 -15.88 9.86
N PHE A 175 -10.44 -16.05 8.55
CA PHE A 175 -10.15 -17.33 7.89
C PHE A 175 -8.67 -17.40 7.51
N VAL A 176 -8.18 -18.62 7.23
CA VAL A 176 -6.80 -18.85 6.80
C VAL A 176 -6.76 -18.93 5.27
N GLY A 177 -6.01 -18.03 4.66
CA GLY A 177 -5.78 -18.03 3.20
C GLY A 177 -4.97 -19.26 2.76
N GLN A 178 -5.30 -19.80 1.58
CA GLN A 178 -4.76 -21.07 1.09
C GLN A 178 -3.48 -20.92 0.24
N ASN A 179 -3.00 -19.69 0.07
CA ASN A 179 -1.80 -19.37 -0.70
C ASN A 179 -0.99 -18.29 0.00
N PHE A 180 0.21 -18.07 -0.52
CA PHE A 180 1.08 -16.98 -0.07
C PHE A 180 0.36 -15.63 -0.13
N SER A 181 0.49 -14.81 0.91
CA SER A 181 -0.27 -13.56 1.10
C SER A 181 -0.27 -12.65 -0.14
N SER A 182 0.90 -12.43 -0.77
CA SER A 182 0.98 -11.58 -1.95
C SER A 182 0.18 -12.14 -3.14
N LYS A 183 0.13 -13.48 -3.31
CA LYS A 183 -0.69 -14.09 -4.34
C LYS A 183 -2.18 -13.90 -4.06
N VAL A 184 -2.59 -14.09 -2.80
CA VAL A 184 -3.99 -13.94 -2.38
C VAL A 184 -4.48 -12.51 -2.63
N TYR A 185 -3.68 -11.50 -2.30
CA TYR A 185 -4.02 -10.10 -2.54
C TYR A 185 -4.03 -9.74 -4.03
N ALA A 186 -3.04 -10.23 -4.78
CA ALA A 186 -2.99 -10.01 -6.23
C ALA A 186 -4.19 -10.64 -6.94
N ASP A 187 -4.57 -11.87 -6.59
CA ASP A 187 -5.73 -12.56 -7.17
C ASP A 187 -7.03 -11.79 -6.87
N ALA A 188 -7.22 -11.29 -5.63
CA ALA A 188 -8.37 -10.48 -5.26
C ALA A 188 -8.45 -9.18 -6.07
N ALA A 189 -7.33 -8.49 -6.22
CA ALA A 189 -7.24 -7.27 -7.04
C ALA A 189 -7.55 -7.55 -8.52
N ILE A 190 -6.98 -8.61 -9.09
CA ILE A 190 -7.23 -9.02 -10.48
C ILE A 190 -8.71 -9.36 -10.68
N ASN A 191 -9.31 -10.10 -9.75
CA ASN A 191 -10.72 -10.44 -9.82
C ASN A 191 -11.61 -9.19 -9.76
N PHE A 192 -11.30 -8.23 -8.88
CA PHE A 192 -11.97 -6.93 -8.86
C PHE A 192 -11.84 -6.22 -10.20
N LEU A 193 -10.62 -6.08 -10.75
CA LEU A 193 -10.39 -5.39 -12.02
C LEU A 193 -11.17 -6.01 -13.17
N LYS A 194 -11.28 -7.34 -13.26
CA LYS A 194 -12.12 -8.02 -14.26
C LYS A 194 -13.60 -7.61 -14.17
N THR A 195 -14.12 -7.31 -12.99
CA THR A 195 -15.50 -6.84 -12.83
C THR A 195 -15.71 -5.40 -13.32
N THR A 196 -14.63 -4.66 -13.56
CA THR A 196 -14.68 -3.27 -14.04
C THR A 196 -14.63 -3.13 -15.56
N GLU A 197 -14.28 -4.19 -16.30
CA GLU A 197 -14.07 -4.16 -17.76
C GLU A 197 -15.29 -3.66 -18.56
N HIS A 198 -16.49 -3.88 -18.05
CA HIS A 198 -17.73 -3.47 -18.69
C HIS A 198 -18.51 -2.41 -17.89
N ASN A 199 -17.85 -1.76 -16.94
CA ASN A 199 -18.46 -0.75 -16.08
C ASN A 199 -17.76 0.60 -16.29
N ASN A 200 -18.55 1.63 -16.68
CA ASN A 200 -18.02 2.99 -16.88
C ASN A 200 -17.86 3.78 -15.56
N GLN A 201 -18.20 3.19 -14.41
CA GLN A 201 -18.01 3.84 -13.12
C GLN A 201 -16.51 3.88 -12.80
N PRO A 202 -15.94 5.05 -12.46
CA PRO A 202 -14.55 5.13 -12.07
C PRO A 202 -14.31 4.33 -10.78
N PHE A 203 -13.16 3.70 -10.66
CA PHE A 203 -12.80 2.94 -9.47
C PHE A 203 -11.51 3.43 -8.82
N MET A 204 -11.40 3.15 -7.52
CA MET A 204 -10.15 3.17 -6.78
C MET A 204 -9.93 1.80 -6.14
N ALA A 205 -8.83 1.14 -6.49
CA ALA A 205 -8.40 -0.10 -5.86
C ALA A 205 -7.16 0.14 -4.98
N PHE A 206 -7.27 -0.22 -3.70
CA PHE A 206 -6.17 -0.17 -2.73
C PHE A 206 -5.66 -1.59 -2.48
N VAL A 207 -4.47 -1.89 -3.00
CA VAL A 207 -3.83 -3.20 -2.91
C VAL A 207 -2.61 -3.08 -2.02
N SER A 208 -2.68 -3.66 -0.82
CA SER A 208 -1.68 -3.46 0.21
C SER A 208 -1.02 -4.78 0.60
N PHE A 209 0.17 -5.01 0.05
CA PHE A 209 0.98 -6.19 0.33
C PHE A 209 1.60 -6.14 1.72
N THR A 210 1.68 -7.29 2.38
CA THR A 210 2.37 -7.47 3.65
C THR A 210 3.84 -7.85 3.49
N SER A 211 4.24 -8.49 2.37
CA SER A 211 5.64 -8.73 2.04
C SER A 211 6.28 -7.47 1.46
N PRO A 212 7.59 -7.26 1.68
CA PRO A 212 8.58 -8.14 2.32
C PRO A 212 8.72 -7.98 3.84
N HIS A 213 7.76 -7.36 4.54
CA HIS A 213 7.77 -7.30 5.99
C HIS A 213 7.92 -8.70 6.60
N ASP A 214 8.60 -8.84 7.73
CA ASP A 214 8.71 -10.11 8.44
C ASP A 214 7.30 -10.67 8.86
N PRO A 215 7.17 -11.99 9.10
CA PRO A 215 8.20 -13.03 9.04
C PRO A 215 8.65 -13.30 7.60
N ARG A 216 9.97 -13.48 7.42
CA ARG A 216 10.55 -13.69 6.08
C ARG A 216 10.34 -15.13 5.59
N ASN A 217 9.07 -15.49 5.43
CA ASN A 217 8.68 -16.71 4.74
C ASN A 217 8.71 -16.45 3.23
N ILE A 218 9.37 -17.32 2.50
CA ILE A 218 9.43 -17.23 1.04
C ILE A 218 8.91 -18.52 0.41
N LEU A 219 8.37 -18.40 -0.80
CA LEU A 219 8.05 -19.59 -1.60
C LEU A 219 9.35 -20.25 -2.07
N PRO A 220 9.43 -21.61 -2.08
CA PRO A 220 10.67 -22.34 -2.44
C PRO A 220 11.29 -21.94 -3.78
N ASP A 221 10.48 -21.57 -4.76
CA ASP A 221 10.97 -21.16 -6.07
C ASP A 221 11.62 -19.77 -6.07
N TYR A 222 11.24 -18.89 -5.16
CA TYR A 222 11.91 -17.61 -4.95
C TYR A 222 13.21 -17.78 -4.19
N GLY A 223 13.28 -18.66 -3.19
CA GLY A 223 14.50 -18.95 -2.44
C GLY A 223 15.65 -19.50 -3.27
N LYS A 224 15.37 -20.04 -4.47
CA LYS A 224 16.39 -20.47 -5.42
C LYS A 224 17.02 -19.34 -6.23
N LYS A 225 16.41 -18.14 -6.23
CA LYS A 225 16.86 -17.01 -7.05
C LYS A 225 17.98 -16.20 -6.41
N TYR A 226 18.07 -16.22 -5.10
CA TYR A 226 18.99 -15.40 -4.33
C TYR A 226 19.91 -16.28 -3.48
N CYS A 227 21.13 -16.51 -3.97
CA CYS A 227 22.17 -17.20 -3.21
C CYS A 227 22.78 -16.22 -2.19
N PRO A 228 22.71 -16.47 -0.88
CA PRO A 228 23.30 -15.54 0.12
C PRO A 228 24.76 -15.19 -0.13
N ALA A 229 25.56 -16.15 -0.64
CA ALA A 229 26.97 -15.93 -0.89
C ALA A 229 27.24 -14.89 -2.00
N GLU A 230 26.30 -14.71 -2.93
CA GLU A 230 26.43 -13.79 -4.07
C GLU A 230 25.92 -12.38 -3.77
N LEU A 231 25.18 -12.18 -2.67
CA LEU A 231 24.63 -10.89 -2.30
C LEU A 231 25.69 -9.96 -1.75
N SER A 232 25.56 -8.68 -2.04
CA SER A 232 26.42 -7.62 -1.52
C SER A 232 26.06 -7.28 -0.07
N VAL A 233 27.06 -6.91 0.70
CA VAL A 233 26.85 -6.29 2.02
C VAL A 233 26.77 -4.77 1.80
N PRO A 234 25.77 -4.06 2.33
CA PRO A 234 25.71 -2.62 2.22
C PRO A 234 26.96 -1.93 2.79
N ASP A 235 27.44 -0.89 2.14
CA ASP A 235 28.65 -0.16 2.53
C ASP A 235 28.58 0.43 3.95
N ASN A 236 27.37 0.69 4.44
CA ASN A 236 27.11 1.23 5.78
C ASN A 236 26.86 0.14 6.84
N PHE A 237 27.07 -1.13 6.51
CA PHE A 237 26.88 -2.21 7.47
C PHE A 237 27.86 -2.07 8.64
N LEU A 238 27.31 -2.15 9.87
CA LEU A 238 28.05 -2.26 11.12
C LEU A 238 27.52 -3.46 11.91
N PRO A 239 28.39 -4.23 12.58
CA PRO A 239 27.97 -5.35 13.42
C PRO A 239 27.06 -4.94 14.58
N GLU A 240 27.24 -3.73 15.08
CA GLU A 240 26.51 -3.12 16.17
C GLU A 240 26.19 -1.66 15.84
N HIS A 241 25.12 -1.13 16.39
CA HIS A 241 24.81 0.28 16.25
C HIS A 241 25.87 1.13 16.96
N PRO A 242 26.41 2.20 16.33
CA PRO A 242 27.54 2.95 16.87
C PRO A 242 27.19 3.85 18.08
N PHE A 243 25.93 4.01 18.40
CA PHE A 243 25.42 4.77 19.56
C PHE A 243 24.02 4.29 19.94
N ASP A 244 23.62 4.54 21.16
CA ASP A 244 22.25 4.29 21.61
C ASP A 244 21.33 5.43 21.11
N ASN A 245 20.38 5.08 20.24
CA ASN A 245 19.35 5.98 19.70
C ASN A 245 18.04 5.95 20.50
N GLY A 246 18.01 5.21 21.62
CA GLY A 246 16.82 5.02 22.46
C GLY A 246 15.90 3.89 22.01
N GLU A 247 16.15 3.23 20.87
CA GLU A 247 15.25 2.23 20.26
C GLU A 247 15.93 0.85 20.08
N LEU A 248 17.11 0.60 20.67
CA LEU A 248 17.87 -0.65 20.49
C LEU A 248 17.17 -1.88 21.07
N ASN A 249 16.14 -1.70 21.91
CA ASN A 249 15.41 -2.79 22.56
C ASN A 249 14.04 -3.07 21.94
N ILE A 250 13.66 -2.39 20.86
CA ILE A 250 12.40 -2.70 20.16
C ILE A 250 12.51 -4.02 19.41
N ARG A 251 11.36 -4.64 19.12
CA ARG A 251 11.30 -5.95 18.48
C ARG A 251 12.11 -6.00 17.16
N ASP A 252 12.01 -4.98 16.34
CA ASP A 252 12.63 -4.95 15.01
C ASP A 252 14.16 -4.93 15.08
N GLU A 253 14.73 -4.35 16.13
CA GLU A 253 16.17 -4.42 16.40
C GLU A 253 16.63 -5.78 16.98
N GLN A 254 15.69 -6.59 17.47
CA GLN A 254 15.96 -7.90 18.08
C GLN A 254 15.80 -9.08 17.10
N LEU A 255 15.53 -8.84 15.81
CA LEU A 255 15.35 -9.90 14.80
C LEU A 255 16.63 -10.73 14.58
N LEU A 256 17.79 -10.13 14.75
CA LEU A 256 19.10 -10.82 14.73
C LEU A 256 19.89 -10.49 15.98
N PRO A 257 20.66 -11.47 16.54
CA PRO A 257 21.53 -11.21 17.68
C PRO A 257 22.66 -10.24 17.31
N VAL A 258 23.10 -9.47 18.30
CA VAL A 258 24.24 -8.55 18.21
C VAL A 258 25.47 -9.23 18.87
N PRO A 259 26.69 -9.13 18.29
CA PRO A 259 27.05 -8.48 17.01
C PRO A 259 26.58 -9.27 15.79
N ARG A 260 26.07 -8.55 14.78
CA ARG A 260 25.59 -9.12 13.51
C ARG A 260 26.79 -9.41 12.59
N THR A 261 26.69 -10.50 11.82
CA THR A 261 27.74 -10.84 10.84
C THR A 261 27.27 -10.60 9.41
N PRO A 262 28.19 -10.40 8.46
CA PRO A 262 27.87 -10.32 7.04
C PRO A 262 27.09 -11.53 6.52
N GLU A 263 27.41 -12.74 7.00
CA GLU A 263 26.74 -13.98 6.60
C GLU A 263 25.28 -14.02 7.07
N GLN A 264 25.02 -13.58 8.31
CA GLN A 264 23.66 -13.46 8.84
C GLN A 264 22.88 -12.46 8.02
N LEU A 265 23.44 -11.26 7.74
CA LEU A 265 22.81 -10.24 6.94
C LEU A 265 22.47 -10.74 5.52
N LYS A 266 23.43 -11.36 4.83
CA LYS A 266 23.22 -11.92 3.49
C LYS A 266 22.14 -12.99 3.47
N LYS A 267 22.03 -13.80 4.51
CA LYS A 267 20.95 -14.76 4.67
C LYS A 267 19.59 -14.05 4.76
N GLU A 268 19.46 -13.01 5.59
CA GLU A 268 18.21 -12.24 5.70
C GLU A 268 17.86 -11.51 4.38
N LEU A 269 18.85 -10.92 3.71
CA LEU A 269 18.66 -10.29 2.41
C LEU A 269 18.17 -11.28 1.33
N SER A 270 18.62 -12.55 1.40
CA SER A 270 18.16 -13.58 0.46
C SER A 270 16.70 -14.00 0.67
N LEU A 271 16.15 -13.73 1.86
CA LEU A 271 14.76 -14.02 2.22
C LEU A 271 13.84 -12.80 2.03
N TYR A 272 14.44 -11.62 2.00
CA TYR A 272 13.76 -10.34 1.79
C TYR A 272 13.35 -10.15 0.33
#